data_9d08895177bf26db36c7e58309b8e3ae
#
_entry.id   9d08895177bf26db36c7e58309b8e3ae
#
_cell.length_a   1.000
_cell.length_b   1.000
_cell.length_c   1.000
_cell.angle_alpha   90.00
_cell.angle_beta   90.00
_cell.angle_gamma   90.00
#
_symmetry.space_group_name_H-M   'P 1'
#
loop_
_entity.id
_entity.type
_entity.pdbx_description
1 polymer ?
#
loop_
_entity_poly.entity_id
_entity_poly.type
_entity_poly.pdbx_seq_one_letter_code
_entity_poly.pdbx_strand_id
1 'polypeptide(L)'
;MSNTRTILIISAIIVFVLGIGLYISLQIWAKKYRQKFVLKSQQEALMKIQSMRNDVGILPFHLKEEFKSKSDDIDIEGLINTFYINKYNSLLILSLNDLFNFVALCEKVKKTSYYLPNEFDFKTFNKVRMKLPNEFQQEITPYENQVIDFVAVFKSNLEIQEIYNNYFSNLNENGMIAICLKYYKNKDILNLINILKNQNINR
;
A
#
# COMPACT_ATOMS: atom_id res chain seq x y z
N MET A 1 -36.17 -46.28 -36.02
CA MET A 1 -36.05 -44.83 -35.64
C MET A 1 -35.36 -44.59 -34.29
N SER A 2 -35.05 -45.58 -33.53
CA SER A 2 -34.43 -45.44 -32.18
C SER A 2 -32.91 -45.15 -32.20
N ASN A 3 -32.14 -45.82 -33.07
CA ASN A 3 -30.66 -45.74 -33.07
C ASN A 3 -30.12 -44.35 -33.47
N THR A 4 -30.70 -43.69 -34.44
CA THR A 4 -30.27 -42.33 -34.86
C THR A 4 -30.47 -41.29 -33.75
N ARG A 5 -31.54 -41.40 -32.98
CA ARG A 5 -31.82 -40.50 -31.84
C ARG A 5 -30.80 -40.69 -30.69
N THR A 6 -30.45 -41.92 -30.42
CA THR A 6 -29.44 -42.27 -29.40
C THR A 6 -28.04 -41.75 -29.78
N ILE A 7 -27.65 -41.89 -31.04
CA ILE A 7 -26.38 -41.43 -31.57
C ILE A 7 -26.29 -39.88 -31.47
N LEU A 8 -27.37 -39.16 -31.81
CA LEU A 8 -27.43 -37.68 -31.68
C LEU A 8 -27.30 -37.22 -30.23
N ILE A 9 -27.95 -37.90 -29.29
CA ILE A 9 -27.84 -37.56 -27.86
C ILE A 9 -26.42 -37.78 -27.34
N ILE A 10 -25.79 -38.92 -27.68
CA ILE A 10 -24.44 -39.23 -27.28
C ILE A 10 -23.44 -38.21 -27.86
N SER A 11 -23.57 -37.85 -29.15
CA SER A 11 -22.70 -36.85 -29.76
C SER A 11 -22.84 -35.48 -29.14
N ALA A 12 -24.06 -35.06 -28.78
CA ALA A 12 -24.31 -33.78 -28.09
C ALA A 12 -23.65 -33.76 -26.69
N ILE A 13 -23.74 -34.87 -25.94
CA ILE A 13 -23.08 -34.96 -24.62
C ILE A 13 -21.57 -34.86 -24.74
N ILE A 14 -20.98 -35.56 -25.72
CA ILE A 14 -19.52 -35.52 -25.97
C ILE A 14 -19.07 -34.10 -26.30
N VAL A 15 -19.75 -33.42 -27.20
CA VAL A 15 -19.43 -32.01 -27.57
C VAL A 15 -19.55 -31.10 -26.37
N PHE A 16 -20.59 -31.27 -25.54
CA PHE A 16 -20.79 -30.49 -24.34
C PHE A 16 -19.65 -30.68 -23.31
N VAL A 17 -19.26 -31.93 -23.05
CA VAL A 17 -18.15 -32.25 -22.13
C VAL A 17 -16.82 -31.70 -22.63
N LEU A 18 -16.54 -31.82 -23.93
CA LEU A 18 -15.34 -31.22 -24.55
C LEU A 18 -15.35 -29.70 -24.47
N GLY A 19 -16.50 -29.05 -24.68
CA GLY A 19 -16.65 -27.61 -24.58
C GLY A 19 -16.37 -27.09 -23.18
N ILE A 20 -16.90 -27.76 -22.15
CA ILE A 20 -16.61 -27.42 -20.74
C ILE A 20 -15.11 -27.60 -20.41
N GLY A 21 -14.52 -28.71 -20.86
CA GLY A 21 -13.09 -29.00 -20.64
C GLY A 21 -12.19 -27.91 -21.24
N LEU A 22 -12.46 -27.49 -22.46
CA LEU A 22 -11.74 -26.42 -23.14
C LEU A 22 -11.93 -25.08 -22.39
N TYR A 23 -13.15 -24.75 -21.98
CA TYR A 23 -13.45 -23.53 -21.25
C TYR A 23 -12.66 -23.45 -19.92
N ILE A 24 -12.69 -24.51 -19.12
CA ILE A 24 -11.94 -24.59 -17.85
C ILE A 24 -10.44 -24.45 -18.10
N SER A 25 -9.91 -25.15 -19.10
CA SER A 25 -8.50 -25.07 -19.47
C SER A 25 -8.06 -23.66 -19.84
N LEU A 26 -8.86 -22.96 -20.65
CA LEU A 26 -8.61 -21.56 -21.02
C LEU A 26 -8.66 -20.62 -19.82
N GLN A 27 -9.60 -20.82 -18.91
CA GLN A 27 -9.69 -20.01 -17.68
C GLN A 27 -8.45 -20.17 -16.79
N ILE A 28 -7.99 -21.41 -16.60
CA ILE A 28 -6.78 -21.71 -15.81
C ILE A 28 -5.54 -21.10 -16.47
N TRP A 29 -5.43 -21.26 -17.80
CA TRP A 29 -4.32 -20.69 -18.57
C TRP A 29 -4.31 -19.16 -18.52
N ALA A 30 -5.44 -18.51 -18.72
CA ALA A 30 -5.59 -17.07 -18.65
C ALA A 30 -5.24 -16.52 -17.25
N LYS A 31 -5.66 -17.23 -16.17
CA LYS A 31 -5.33 -16.87 -14.80
C LYS A 31 -3.82 -16.93 -14.54
N LYS A 32 -3.15 -18.04 -14.96
CA LYS A 32 -1.70 -18.18 -14.86
C LYS A 32 -0.95 -17.12 -15.66
N TYR A 33 -1.41 -16.81 -16.86
CA TYR A 33 -0.80 -15.80 -17.73
C TYR A 33 -0.89 -14.39 -17.09
N ARG A 34 -2.09 -14.02 -16.58
CA ARG A 34 -2.27 -12.76 -15.87
C ARG A 34 -1.39 -12.63 -14.64
N GLN A 35 -1.29 -13.67 -13.81
CA GLN A 35 -0.42 -13.68 -12.64
C GLN A 35 1.04 -13.46 -13.03
N LYS A 36 1.52 -14.17 -14.05
CA LYS A 36 2.90 -14.04 -14.54
C LYS A 36 3.18 -12.63 -15.09
N PHE A 37 2.22 -12.06 -15.79
CA PHE A 37 2.34 -10.70 -16.34
C PHE A 37 2.37 -9.64 -15.24
N VAL A 38 1.47 -9.76 -14.24
CA VAL A 38 1.43 -8.85 -13.08
C VAL A 38 2.72 -8.93 -12.29
N LEU A 39 3.23 -10.12 -11.99
CA LEU A 39 4.52 -10.28 -11.30
C LEU A 39 5.68 -9.66 -12.07
N LYS A 40 5.73 -9.86 -13.39
CA LYS A 40 6.78 -9.28 -14.23
C LYS A 40 6.70 -7.74 -14.24
N SER A 41 5.52 -7.18 -14.41
CA SER A 41 5.34 -5.71 -14.41
C SER A 41 5.67 -5.10 -13.05
N GLN A 42 5.36 -5.79 -11.94
CA GLN A 42 5.73 -5.36 -10.59
C GLN A 42 7.27 -5.38 -10.41
N GLN A 43 7.94 -6.43 -10.87
CA GLN A 43 9.40 -6.52 -10.81
C GLN A 43 10.08 -5.42 -11.67
N GLU A 44 9.57 -5.17 -12.87
CA GLU A 44 10.08 -4.09 -13.73
C GLU A 44 9.85 -2.71 -13.09
N ALA A 45 8.69 -2.48 -12.49
CA ALA A 45 8.40 -1.26 -11.75
C ALA A 45 9.35 -1.10 -10.55
N LEU A 46 9.57 -2.16 -9.77
CA LEU A 46 10.51 -2.15 -8.64
C LEU A 46 11.95 -1.87 -9.10
N MET A 47 12.42 -2.51 -10.16
CA MET A 47 13.75 -2.24 -10.72
C MET A 47 13.88 -0.80 -11.20
N LYS A 48 12.84 -0.25 -11.86
CA LYS A 48 12.81 1.15 -12.28
C LYS A 48 12.83 2.09 -11.08
N ILE A 49 12.06 1.79 -10.04
CA ILE A 49 12.05 2.52 -8.77
C ILE A 49 13.44 2.48 -8.13
N GLN A 50 14.07 1.31 -8.03
CA GLN A 50 15.41 1.17 -7.48
C GLN A 50 16.47 1.94 -8.29
N SER A 51 16.38 1.95 -9.61
CA SER A 51 17.32 2.69 -10.46
C SER A 51 17.17 4.22 -10.35
N MET A 52 15.98 4.71 -9.97
CA MET A 52 15.74 6.14 -9.71
C MET A 52 16.14 6.57 -8.29
N ARG A 53 16.43 5.62 -7.40
CA ARG A 53 16.80 5.87 -6.00
C ARG A 53 18.30 6.12 -5.92
N ASN A 54 18.69 7.38 -6.00
CA ASN A 54 20.10 7.72 -5.91
C ASN A 54 20.70 7.53 -4.52
N ASP A 55 19.94 7.47 -3.41
CA ASP A 55 20.56 7.41 -2.08
C ASP A 55 19.71 6.87 -0.91
N VAL A 56 18.57 6.24 -1.15
CA VAL A 56 17.72 5.87 0.00
C VAL A 56 18.25 4.66 0.77
N GLY A 57 19.19 3.91 0.20
CA GLY A 57 19.84 2.77 0.86
C GLY A 57 18.85 1.66 1.27
N ILE A 58 19.39 0.61 1.87
CA ILE A 58 18.62 -0.51 2.44
C ILE A 58 17.85 -0.02 3.66
N LEU A 59 16.61 -0.47 3.85
CA LEU A 59 15.83 -0.17 5.06
C LEU A 59 16.57 -0.66 6.31
N PRO A 60 16.39 0.01 7.47
CA PRO A 60 17.08 -0.34 8.71
C PRO A 60 16.50 -1.62 9.33
N PHE A 61 16.83 -2.78 8.76
CA PHE A 61 16.28 -4.09 9.16
C PHE A 61 16.47 -4.43 10.63
N HIS A 62 17.57 -3.97 11.26
CA HIS A 62 17.79 -4.15 12.68
C HIS A 62 16.71 -3.44 13.54
N LEU A 63 16.19 -2.30 13.10
CA LEU A 63 15.07 -1.63 13.75
C LEU A 63 13.76 -2.43 13.56
N LYS A 64 13.60 -3.11 12.43
CA LYS A 64 12.43 -3.96 12.19
C LYS A 64 12.32 -5.08 13.21
N GLU A 65 13.43 -5.70 13.57
CA GLU A 65 13.51 -6.73 14.61
C GLU A 65 13.22 -6.16 16.00
N GLU A 66 13.77 -4.99 16.34
CA GLU A 66 13.54 -4.34 17.63
C GLU A 66 12.08 -3.93 17.84
N PHE A 67 11.42 -3.43 16.82
CA PHE A 67 9.99 -3.12 16.86
C PHE A 67 9.10 -4.34 16.63
N LYS A 68 9.66 -5.52 16.32
CA LYS A 68 8.94 -6.75 15.97
C LYS A 68 7.91 -6.52 14.83
N SER A 69 8.28 -5.69 13.87
CA SER A 69 7.41 -5.30 12.78
C SER A 69 7.17 -6.45 11.81
N LYS A 70 5.93 -6.52 11.30
CA LYS A 70 5.51 -7.43 10.24
C LYS A 70 5.15 -6.69 8.95
N SER A 71 5.53 -5.43 8.86
CA SER A 71 5.26 -4.61 7.68
C SER A 71 5.98 -5.11 6.46
N ASP A 72 5.37 -4.88 5.31
CA ASP A 72 5.94 -5.19 4.01
C ASP A 72 6.95 -4.09 3.63
N ASP A 73 8.17 -4.49 3.31
CA ASP A 73 9.24 -3.58 2.93
C ASP A 73 8.91 -2.86 1.61
N ILE A 74 8.18 -3.52 0.71
CA ILE A 74 7.73 -2.95 -0.55
C ILE A 74 6.79 -1.76 -0.34
N ASP A 75 5.86 -1.87 0.63
CA ASP A 75 4.95 -0.76 0.96
C ASP A 75 5.74 0.45 1.48
N ILE A 76 6.70 0.23 2.39
CA ILE A 76 7.53 1.30 2.95
C ILE A 76 8.38 1.95 1.86
N GLU A 77 9.05 1.13 1.06
CA GLU A 77 9.87 1.61 -0.05
C GLU A 77 9.07 2.37 -1.09
N GLY A 78 7.86 1.91 -1.40
CA GLY A 78 6.95 2.60 -2.31
C GLY A 78 6.59 4.01 -1.82
N LEU A 79 6.30 4.17 -0.53
CA LEU A 79 5.98 5.47 0.07
C LEU A 79 7.18 6.41 0.12
N ILE A 80 8.36 5.91 0.49
CA ILE A 80 9.61 6.69 0.47
C ILE A 80 9.87 7.21 -0.95
N ASN A 81 9.74 6.33 -1.94
CA ASN A 81 9.98 6.68 -3.33
C ASN A 81 8.97 7.72 -3.85
N THR A 82 7.68 7.56 -3.50
CA THR A 82 6.64 8.54 -3.82
C THR A 82 6.96 9.91 -3.25
N PHE A 83 7.45 9.96 -2.01
CA PHE A 83 7.86 11.19 -1.36
C PHE A 83 8.99 11.90 -2.11
N TYR A 84 10.02 11.17 -2.52
CA TYR A 84 11.16 11.74 -3.25
C TYR A 84 10.82 12.20 -4.66
N ILE A 85 10.08 11.38 -5.42
CA ILE A 85 9.70 11.74 -6.81
C ILE A 85 8.93 13.05 -6.85
N ASN A 86 8.02 13.25 -5.88
CA ASN A 86 7.20 14.46 -5.82
C ASN A 86 7.89 15.63 -5.08
N LYS A 87 9.11 15.43 -4.56
CA LYS A 87 9.90 16.46 -3.85
C LYS A 87 9.16 17.07 -2.65
N TYR A 88 8.45 16.25 -1.90
CA TYR A 88 7.74 16.68 -0.71
C TYR A 88 8.70 17.10 0.42
N ASN A 89 8.25 17.99 1.31
CA ASN A 89 9.05 18.52 2.42
C ASN A 89 8.44 18.22 3.79
N SER A 90 7.19 17.82 3.85
CA SER A 90 6.47 17.51 5.08
C SER A 90 5.67 16.21 4.93
N LEU A 91 5.62 15.42 5.99
CA LEU A 91 5.08 14.08 6.01
C LEU A 91 4.30 13.83 7.28
N LEU A 92 3.04 13.42 7.17
CA LEU A 92 2.27 12.84 8.28
C LEU A 92 2.22 11.33 8.11
N ILE A 93 2.54 10.59 9.18
CA ILE A 93 2.58 9.13 9.14
C ILE A 93 1.56 8.56 10.13
N LEU A 94 0.60 7.79 9.61
CA LEU A 94 -0.36 7.01 10.37
C LEU A 94 0.07 5.54 10.36
N SER A 95 0.56 5.05 11.50
CA SER A 95 1.08 3.69 11.61
C SER A 95 0.75 3.06 12.96
N LEU A 96 -0.54 2.83 13.17
CA LEU A 96 -1.06 2.22 14.39
C LEU A 96 -0.47 0.82 14.61
N ASN A 97 0.09 0.61 15.80
CA ASN A 97 0.67 -0.67 16.27
C ASN A 97 1.90 -1.16 15.50
N ASP A 98 2.51 -0.35 14.63
CA ASP A 98 3.75 -0.70 13.97
C ASP A 98 4.66 0.53 13.77
N LEU A 99 5.43 0.83 14.80
CA LEU A 99 6.33 1.99 14.83
C LEU A 99 7.50 1.89 13.84
N PHE A 100 7.83 0.69 13.36
CA PHE A 100 8.90 0.55 12.38
C PHE A 100 8.60 1.32 11.10
N ASN A 101 7.35 1.27 10.61
CA ASN A 101 6.95 2.04 9.43
C ASN A 101 7.21 3.54 9.62
N PHE A 102 6.84 4.05 10.80
CA PHE A 102 7.06 5.45 11.15
C PHE A 102 8.56 5.79 11.14
N VAL A 103 9.36 5.03 11.90
CA VAL A 103 10.79 5.29 12.05
C VAL A 103 11.53 5.12 10.72
N ALA A 104 11.21 4.07 9.94
CA ALA A 104 11.84 3.83 8.65
C ALA A 104 11.59 4.97 7.65
N LEU A 105 10.36 5.51 7.60
CA LEU A 105 10.07 6.68 6.77
C LEU A 105 10.83 7.92 7.25
N CYS A 106 10.77 8.24 8.55
CA CYS A 106 11.45 9.42 9.11
C CYS A 106 12.95 9.40 8.80
N GLU A 107 13.64 8.29 9.07
CA GLU A 107 15.08 8.18 8.88
C GLU A 107 15.49 8.23 7.40
N LYS A 108 14.65 7.74 6.52
CA LYS A 108 14.94 7.77 5.08
C LYS A 108 14.59 9.09 4.43
N VAL A 109 13.46 9.67 4.80
CA VAL A 109 12.98 10.93 4.22
C VAL A 109 13.78 12.13 4.71
N LYS A 110 14.22 12.15 5.98
CA LYS A 110 14.99 13.23 6.62
C LYS A 110 14.37 14.62 6.44
N LYS A 111 13.05 14.70 6.55
CA LYS A 111 12.25 15.92 6.45
C LYS A 111 11.31 16.02 7.64
N THR A 112 10.59 17.13 7.75
CA THR A 112 9.63 17.33 8.84
C THR A 112 8.59 16.24 8.86
N SER A 113 8.58 15.44 9.93
CA SER A 113 7.73 14.28 10.09
C SER A 113 6.79 14.45 11.27
N TYR A 114 5.50 14.26 11.00
CA TYR A 114 4.43 14.39 11.98
C TYR A 114 3.86 13.02 12.35
N TYR A 115 3.42 12.91 13.60
CA TYR A 115 2.71 11.74 14.11
C TYR A 115 1.36 12.15 14.73
N LEU A 116 0.41 11.21 14.80
CA LEU A 116 -0.83 11.42 15.54
C LEU A 116 -0.63 11.06 17.00
N PRO A 117 -0.79 12.02 17.97
CA PRO A 117 -0.58 11.75 19.39
C PRO A 117 -1.42 10.59 19.94
N ASN A 118 -2.66 10.44 19.45
CA ASN A 118 -3.58 9.40 19.90
C ASN A 118 -3.28 8.00 19.36
N GLU A 119 -2.45 7.87 18.33
CA GLU A 119 -2.08 6.59 17.70
C GLU A 119 -0.61 6.22 17.89
N PHE A 120 0.19 7.10 18.48
CA PHE A 120 1.62 6.90 18.61
C PHE A 120 2.01 6.27 19.95
N ASP A 121 2.64 5.11 19.90
CA ASP A 121 3.14 4.42 21.11
C ASP A 121 4.48 4.99 21.57
N PHE A 122 4.44 6.09 22.31
CA PHE A 122 5.63 6.72 22.91
C PHE A 122 6.43 5.79 23.81
N LYS A 123 5.77 4.87 24.50
CA LYS A 123 6.46 3.96 25.44
C LYS A 123 7.41 3.04 24.68
N THR A 124 6.92 2.41 23.63
CA THR A 124 7.74 1.54 22.78
C THR A 124 8.78 2.33 22.00
N PHE A 125 8.42 3.49 21.46
CA PHE A 125 9.34 4.38 20.75
C PHE A 125 10.54 4.79 21.63
N ASN A 126 10.28 5.33 22.82
CA ASN A 126 11.33 5.76 23.74
C ASN A 126 12.22 4.61 24.21
N LYS A 127 11.63 3.43 24.44
CA LYS A 127 12.39 2.23 24.81
C LYS A 127 13.43 1.85 23.75
N VAL A 128 13.03 1.84 22.48
CA VAL A 128 13.93 1.50 21.38
C VAL A 128 14.94 2.62 21.13
N ARG A 129 14.51 3.89 21.21
CA ARG A 129 15.38 5.07 21.10
C ARG A 129 16.50 5.08 22.15
N MET A 130 16.19 4.74 23.39
CA MET A 130 17.20 4.63 24.45
C MET A 130 18.21 3.50 24.20
N LYS A 131 17.76 2.41 23.56
CA LYS A 131 18.62 1.26 23.22
C LYS A 131 19.52 1.56 22.01
N LEU A 132 19.04 2.34 21.05
CA LEU A 132 19.72 2.64 19.78
C LEU A 132 19.72 4.15 19.48
N PRO A 133 20.37 4.99 20.30
CA PRO A 133 20.25 6.44 20.20
C PRO A 133 20.76 7.01 18.87
N ASN A 134 21.72 6.36 18.24
CA ASN A 134 22.31 6.80 16.98
C ASN A 134 21.40 6.58 15.76
N GLU A 135 20.34 5.78 15.90
CA GLU A 135 19.41 5.46 14.83
C GLU A 135 18.18 6.41 14.77
N PHE A 136 18.06 7.31 15.76
CA PHE A 136 16.92 8.21 15.89
C PHE A 136 17.41 9.66 15.84
N GLN A 137 17.89 10.08 14.67
CA GLN A 137 18.46 11.41 14.46
C GLN A 137 17.40 12.46 14.11
N GLN A 138 16.22 12.04 13.65
CA GLN A 138 15.18 12.95 13.23
C GLN A 138 14.30 13.38 14.42
N GLU A 139 13.99 14.67 14.44
CA GLU A 139 12.95 15.20 15.34
C GLU A 139 11.58 14.86 14.79
N ILE A 140 10.71 14.39 15.68
CA ILE A 140 9.32 14.08 15.37
C ILE A 140 8.41 15.09 16.05
N THR A 141 7.39 15.56 15.35
CA THR A 141 6.49 16.61 15.82
C THR A 141 5.04 16.11 15.86
N PRO A 142 4.26 16.44 16.90
CA PRO A 142 2.84 16.13 16.90
C PRO A 142 2.12 16.87 15.76
N TYR A 143 1.15 16.20 15.14
CA TYR A 143 0.32 16.82 14.14
C TYR A 143 -0.81 17.62 14.81
N GLU A 144 -0.85 18.92 14.53
CA GLU A 144 -1.81 19.88 15.05
C GLU A 144 -2.51 20.67 13.93
N ASN A 145 -2.90 19.95 12.86
CA ASN A 145 -3.55 20.48 11.65
C ASN A 145 -2.67 21.41 10.79
N GLN A 146 -1.35 21.22 10.84
CA GLN A 146 -0.45 21.92 9.91
C GLN A 146 -0.73 21.50 8.46
N VAL A 147 -0.39 22.42 7.54
CA VAL A 147 -0.39 22.12 6.11
C VAL A 147 0.75 21.14 5.80
N ILE A 148 0.46 20.09 5.06
CA ILE A 148 1.38 19.00 4.77
C ILE A 148 1.39 18.63 3.29
N ASP A 149 2.51 18.10 2.82
CA ASP A 149 2.65 17.65 1.43
C ASP A 149 2.20 16.21 1.25
N PHE A 150 2.46 15.35 2.25
CA PHE A 150 2.26 13.93 2.09
C PHE A 150 1.70 13.27 3.35
N VAL A 151 0.65 12.48 3.20
CA VAL A 151 0.09 11.64 4.25
C VAL A 151 0.33 10.18 3.90
N ALA A 152 1.15 9.49 4.68
CA ALA A 152 1.43 8.07 4.53
C ALA A 152 0.59 7.27 5.54
N VAL A 153 -0.35 6.47 5.05
CA VAL A 153 -1.25 5.69 5.89
C VAL A 153 -0.96 4.21 5.74
N PHE A 154 -0.34 3.60 6.74
CA PHE A 154 -0.23 2.14 6.84
C PHE A 154 -1.46 1.57 7.51
N LYS A 155 -1.71 1.96 8.75
CA LYS A 155 -2.87 1.55 9.53
C LYS A 155 -3.26 2.67 10.49
N SER A 156 -4.54 2.89 10.67
CA SER A 156 -5.11 3.86 11.62
C SER A 156 -6.37 3.29 12.28
N ASN A 157 -6.78 3.88 13.39
CA ASN A 157 -8.10 3.65 13.98
C ASN A 157 -9.22 4.32 13.19
N LEU A 158 -8.88 5.28 12.34
CA LEU A 158 -9.83 6.02 11.52
C LEU A 158 -10.28 5.17 10.32
N GLU A 159 -11.53 5.33 9.93
CA GLU A 159 -12.02 4.79 8.67
C GLU A 159 -11.37 5.52 7.49
N ILE A 160 -11.26 4.83 6.35
CA ILE A 160 -10.58 5.37 5.15
C ILE A 160 -11.21 6.70 4.68
N GLN A 161 -12.52 6.86 4.84
CA GLN A 161 -13.23 8.10 4.51
C GLN A 161 -12.95 9.22 5.51
N GLU A 162 -12.81 8.89 6.79
CA GLU A 162 -12.43 9.86 7.82
C GLU A 162 -11.01 10.37 7.60
N ILE A 163 -10.08 9.49 7.22
CA ILE A 163 -8.73 9.88 6.85
C ILE A 163 -8.75 10.90 5.71
N TYR A 164 -9.52 10.61 4.66
CA TYR A 164 -9.69 11.55 3.55
C TYR A 164 -10.25 12.90 4.03
N ASN A 165 -11.37 12.89 4.76
CA ASN A 165 -12.04 14.10 5.21
C ASN A 165 -11.16 14.96 6.15
N ASN A 166 -10.40 14.31 7.04
CA ASN A 166 -9.60 15.01 8.04
C ASN A 166 -8.32 15.63 7.46
N TYR A 167 -7.74 15.03 6.45
CA TYR A 167 -6.41 15.45 5.97
C TYR A 167 -6.41 16.07 4.58
N PHE A 168 -7.43 15.85 3.76
CA PHE A 168 -7.46 16.37 2.39
C PHE A 168 -7.44 17.90 2.34
N SER A 169 -8.17 18.58 3.23
CA SER A 169 -8.21 20.04 3.31
C SER A 169 -6.88 20.66 3.78
N ASN A 170 -6.04 19.88 4.44
CA ASN A 170 -4.75 20.33 4.98
C ASN A 170 -3.57 19.95 4.07
N LEU A 171 -3.84 19.42 2.88
CA LEU A 171 -2.80 19.17 1.89
C LEU A 171 -2.43 20.44 1.15
N ASN A 172 -1.15 20.57 0.81
CA ASN A 172 -0.70 21.52 -0.20
C ASN A 172 -1.32 21.23 -1.57
N GLU A 173 -1.27 22.16 -2.52
CA GLU A 173 -1.87 22.04 -3.87
C GLU A 173 -1.45 20.76 -4.61
N ASN A 174 -0.20 20.31 -4.43
CA ASN A 174 0.31 19.06 -5.01
C ASN A 174 0.47 17.95 -3.99
N GLY A 175 -0.20 18.09 -2.83
CA GLY A 175 -0.11 17.10 -1.77
C GLY A 175 -0.84 15.80 -2.10
N MET A 176 -0.47 14.72 -1.42
CA MET A 176 -1.02 13.39 -1.67
C MET A 176 -1.31 12.65 -0.37
N ILE A 177 -2.40 11.88 -0.36
CA ILE A 177 -2.67 10.85 0.65
C ILE A 177 -2.41 9.49 0.01
N ALA A 178 -1.46 8.74 0.53
CA ALA A 178 -1.16 7.38 0.10
C ALA A 178 -1.57 6.38 1.18
N ILE A 179 -2.42 5.42 0.83
CA ILE A 179 -3.04 4.49 1.79
C ILE A 179 -2.71 3.05 1.44
N CYS A 180 -2.17 2.30 2.39
CA CYS A 180 -1.99 0.85 2.29
C CYS A 180 -3.33 0.13 2.43
N LEU A 181 -3.97 -0.21 1.33
CA LEU A 181 -5.33 -0.73 1.27
C LEU A 181 -5.54 -2.07 1.97
N LYS A 182 -4.49 -2.86 2.20
CA LYS A 182 -4.56 -4.19 2.84
C LYS A 182 -5.18 -4.21 4.24
N TYR A 183 -5.23 -3.07 4.91
CA TYR A 183 -5.79 -2.93 6.26
C TYR A 183 -7.24 -2.46 6.28
N TYR A 184 -7.83 -2.17 5.11
CA TYR A 184 -9.18 -1.64 4.97
C TYR A 184 -10.10 -2.60 4.24
N LYS A 185 -11.41 -2.52 4.50
CA LYS A 185 -12.41 -3.37 3.85
C LYS A 185 -12.65 -2.91 2.41
N ASN A 186 -12.79 -3.84 1.49
CA ASN A 186 -13.07 -3.53 0.09
C ASN A 186 -14.29 -2.63 -0.12
N LYS A 187 -15.32 -2.77 0.72
CA LYS A 187 -16.52 -1.93 0.67
C LYS A 187 -16.19 -0.46 0.92
N ASP A 188 -15.36 -0.18 1.93
CA ASP A 188 -15.01 1.19 2.33
C ASP A 188 -14.09 1.84 1.29
N ILE A 189 -13.19 1.04 0.71
CA ILE A 189 -12.34 1.45 -0.42
C ILE A 189 -13.19 1.83 -1.62
N LEU A 190 -14.16 1.00 -2.01
CA LEU A 190 -15.05 1.27 -3.14
C LEU A 190 -15.91 2.52 -2.92
N ASN A 191 -16.39 2.72 -1.69
CA ASN A 191 -17.14 3.93 -1.33
C ASN A 191 -16.30 5.20 -1.51
N LEU A 192 -15.08 5.22 -0.98
CA LEU A 192 -14.16 6.34 -1.15
C LEU A 192 -13.88 6.60 -2.64
N ILE A 193 -13.61 5.55 -3.41
CA ILE A 193 -13.37 5.65 -4.86
C ILE A 193 -14.55 6.30 -5.59
N ASN A 194 -15.79 5.97 -5.23
CA ASN A 194 -16.97 6.56 -5.83
C ASN A 194 -17.12 8.05 -5.46
N ILE A 195 -16.80 8.43 -4.22
CA ILE A 195 -16.79 9.83 -3.78
C ILE A 195 -15.76 10.63 -4.58
N LEU A 196 -14.51 10.13 -4.68
CA LEU A 196 -13.44 10.80 -5.43
C LEU A 196 -13.78 10.99 -6.92
N LYS A 197 -14.41 9.99 -7.53
CA LYS A 197 -14.91 10.10 -8.92
C LYS A 197 -15.92 11.21 -9.09
N ASN A 198 -16.89 11.31 -8.17
CA ASN A 198 -17.93 12.33 -8.23
C ASN A 198 -17.38 13.75 -8.01
N GLN A 199 -16.26 13.88 -7.32
CA GLN A 199 -15.57 15.15 -7.08
C GLN A 199 -14.52 15.49 -8.14
N ASN A 200 -14.36 14.68 -9.19
CA ASN A 200 -13.32 14.80 -10.22
C ASN A 200 -11.88 14.86 -9.65
N ILE A 201 -11.66 14.24 -8.51
CA ILE A 201 -10.34 14.18 -7.87
C ILE A 201 -9.56 13.01 -8.47
N ASN A 202 -8.32 13.28 -8.91
CA ASN A 202 -7.41 12.27 -9.44
C ASN A 202 -6.94 11.30 -8.35
N ARG A 203 -6.67 10.06 -8.75
CA ARG A 203 -6.18 8.97 -7.91
C ARG A 203 -4.73 8.69 -8.17
#